data_d1ebfb53083812b68252d650183dc6d5
#
_entry.id   d1ebfb53083812b68252d650183dc6d5
#
_cell.length_a   1.000
_cell.length_b   1.000
_cell.length_c   1.000
_cell.angle_alpha   90.00
_cell.angle_beta   90.00
_cell.angle_gamma   90.00
#
_symmetry.space_group_name_H-M   'P 1'
#
loop_
_entity.id
_entity.type
_entity.pdbx_description
1 polymer ?
#
loop_
_entity_poly.entity_id
_entity_poly.type
_entity_poly.pdbx_seq_one_letter_code
_entity_poly.pdbx_strand_id
1 'polypeptide(L)'
;IVLMQIIILFSLILWSTYNPTLNLAFVISVGLIIAVASATQDITVDALRIEQIGENEGKSMAAGAAMAVVGWWSGYKLGGVISLISAEFLQNREIENYWQLTFLILGILIIFMNIGLMFINETGGNERQTKQKENDKLISDQLGNKNFFSQFLIWIGGTISGPIISFFKKNGFSIAIGILGFVFLFKVGEAFLGRMSIIFYKEIGFSKSDIAIYSKTLGWITTVVFTLLGGLFVIRSGVLKAMFMAGIIMASTNILFSVLALSLIHI
;
A
#
# COMPACT_ATOMS: atom_id res chain seq x y z
N ILE A 1 11.16 -6.69 -6.61
CA ILE A 1 10.65 -5.36 -6.96
C ILE A 1 10.63 -5.21 -8.47
N VAL A 2 11.75 -5.26 -9.18
CA VAL A 2 11.85 -5.02 -10.64
C VAL A 2 10.90 -5.92 -11.44
N LEU A 3 10.78 -7.21 -11.11
CA LEU A 3 9.84 -8.11 -11.79
C LEU A 3 8.39 -7.63 -11.67
N MET A 4 7.97 -7.15 -10.50
CA MET A 4 6.61 -6.62 -10.30
C MET A 4 6.39 -5.33 -11.10
N GLN A 5 7.40 -4.48 -11.16
CA GLN A 5 7.36 -3.27 -11.97
C GLN A 5 7.24 -3.56 -13.47
N ILE A 6 7.92 -4.61 -13.96
CA ILE A 6 7.79 -5.07 -15.35
C ILE A 6 6.35 -5.57 -15.63
N ILE A 7 5.76 -6.33 -14.69
CA ILE A 7 4.37 -6.80 -14.83
C ILE A 7 3.41 -5.61 -14.87
N ILE A 8 3.59 -4.62 -13.99
CA ILE A 8 2.74 -3.41 -13.97
C ILE A 8 2.91 -2.63 -15.28
N LEU A 9 4.14 -2.42 -15.73
CA LEU A 9 4.42 -1.72 -16.99
C LEU A 9 3.76 -2.42 -18.18
N PHE A 10 3.91 -3.74 -18.29
CA PHE A 10 3.27 -4.52 -19.34
C PHE A 10 1.73 -4.42 -19.27
N SER A 11 1.16 -4.45 -18.08
CA SER A 11 -0.27 -4.28 -17.86
C SER A 11 -0.78 -2.89 -18.27
N LEU A 12 -0.01 -1.83 -18.02
CA LEU A 12 -0.34 -0.47 -18.50
C LEU A 12 -0.27 -0.38 -20.04
N ILE A 13 0.70 -1.03 -20.65
CA ILE A 13 0.77 -1.14 -22.12
C ILE A 13 -0.46 -1.88 -22.64
N LEU A 14 -0.89 -2.97 -22.01
CA LEU A 14 -2.13 -3.65 -22.39
C LEU A 14 -3.36 -2.74 -22.27
N TRP A 15 -3.49 -1.96 -21.20
CA TRP A 15 -4.56 -0.98 -21.07
C TRP A 15 -4.50 0.13 -22.14
N SER A 16 -3.31 0.46 -22.62
CA SER A 16 -3.15 1.44 -23.70
C SER A 16 -3.62 0.94 -25.08
N THR A 17 -3.73 -0.37 -25.27
CA THR A 17 -4.14 -0.98 -26.56
C THR A 17 -5.65 -1.13 -26.71
N TYR A 18 -6.43 -1.05 -25.62
CA TYR A 18 -7.87 -1.27 -25.63
C TYR A 18 -8.66 -0.08 -25.12
N ASN A 19 -9.80 0.19 -25.74
CA ASN A 19 -10.73 1.17 -25.22
C ASN A 19 -11.42 0.61 -23.97
N PRO A 20 -11.27 1.25 -22.78
CA PRO A 20 -11.81 0.74 -21.52
C PRO A 20 -13.35 0.67 -21.51
N THR A 21 -14.04 1.42 -22.35
CA THR A 21 -15.52 1.41 -22.43
C THR A 21 -16.07 0.21 -23.16
N LEU A 22 -15.28 -0.44 -24.02
CA LEU A 22 -15.74 -1.54 -24.89
C LEU A 22 -15.56 -2.93 -24.25
N ASN A 23 -14.62 -3.09 -23.33
CA ASN A 23 -14.33 -4.40 -22.74
C ASN A 23 -13.98 -4.31 -21.23
N LEU A 24 -15.03 -4.17 -20.42
CA LEU A 24 -14.91 -4.06 -18.97
C LEU A 24 -14.24 -5.28 -18.33
N ALA A 25 -14.52 -6.49 -18.81
CA ALA A 25 -13.94 -7.72 -18.26
C ALA A 25 -12.42 -7.76 -18.45
N PHE A 26 -11.92 -7.31 -19.61
CA PHE A 26 -10.50 -7.19 -19.89
C PHE A 26 -9.84 -6.16 -18.95
N VAL A 27 -10.45 -4.98 -18.80
CA VAL A 27 -9.95 -3.91 -17.93
C VAL A 27 -9.85 -4.38 -16.47
N ILE A 28 -10.87 -5.09 -15.98
CA ILE A 28 -10.88 -5.65 -14.63
C ILE A 28 -9.79 -6.72 -14.48
N SER A 29 -9.64 -7.62 -15.44
CA SER A 29 -8.65 -8.70 -15.37
C SER A 29 -7.23 -8.16 -15.33
N VAL A 30 -6.89 -7.19 -16.19
CA VAL A 30 -5.58 -6.51 -16.16
C VAL A 30 -5.39 -5.72 -14.86
N GLY A 31 -6.45 -5.06 -14.38
CA GLY A 31 -6.45 -4.36 -13.09
C GLY A 31 -6.14 -5.28 -11.89
N LEU A 32 -6.67 -6.51 -11.92
CA LEU A 32 -6.33 -7.51 -10.90
C LEU A 32 -4.86 -7.92 -10.95
N ILE A 33 -4.28 -8.07 -12.15
CA ILE A 33 -2.84 -8.35 -12.30
C ILE A 33 -2.01 -7.21 -11.70
N ILE A 34 -2.37 -5.94 -12.00
CA ILE A 34 -1.70 -4.77 -11.42
C ILE A 34 -1.83 -4.78 -9.89
N ALA A 35 -3.02 -5.06 -9.37
CA ALA A 35 -3.25 -5.08 -7.93
C ALA A 35 -2.42 -6.15 -7.21
N VAL A 36 -2.33 -7.36 -7.76
CA VAL A 36 -1.49 -8.45 -7.23
C VAL A 36 -0.02 -8.09 -7.29
N ALA A 37 0.45 -7.55 -8.42
CA ALA A 37 1.85 -7.13 -8.58
C ALA A 37 2.21 -5.99 -7.63
N SER A 38 1.32 -5.00 -7.46
CA SER A 38 1.51 -3.88 -6.52
C SER A 38 1.55 -4.36 -5.08
N ALA A 39 0.61 -5.21 -4.65
CA ALA A 39 0.61 -5.77 -3.29
C ALA A 39 1.88 -6.58 -3.00
N THR A 40 2.35 -7.38 -3.96
CA THR A 40 3.60 -8.14 -3.83
C THR A 40 4.81 -7.21 -3.73
N GLN A 41 4.79 -6.12 -4.49
CA GLN A 41 5.85 -5.11 -4.43
C GLN A 41 5.89 -4.40 -3.07
N ASP A 42 4.74 -4.03 -2.51
CA ASP A 42 4.67 -3.36 -1.20
C ASP A 42 5.33 -4.22 -0.11
N ILE A 43 5.05 -5.53 -0.09
CA ILE A 43 5.68 -6.48 0.84
C ILE A 43 7.20 -6.52 0.64
N THR A 44 7.67 -6.55 -0.62
CA THR A 44 9.11 -6.63 -0.91
C THR A 44 9.84 -5.33 -0.59
N VAL A 45 9.21 -4.17 -0.74
CA VAL A 45 9.76 -2.86 -0.34
C VAL A 45 9.85 -2.77 1.18
N ASP A 46 8.83 -3.22 1.90
CA ASP A 46 8.85 -3.26 3.36
C ASP A 46 9.95 -4.19 3.89
N ALA A 47 10.12 -5.37 3.30
CA ALA A 47 11.20 -6.29 3.65
C ALA A 47 12.58 -5.65 3.42
N LEU A 48 12.79 -5.02 2.26
CA LEU A 48 14.04 -4.32 1.93
C LEU A 48 14.34 -3.21 2.95
N ARG A 49 13.33 -2.42 3.32
CA ARG A 49 13.46 -1.37 4.33
C ARG A 49 13.91 -1.93 5.69
N ILE A 50 13.28 -3.02 6.15
CA ILE A 50 13.61 -3.66 7.42
C ILE A 50 15.05 -4.16 7.41
N GLU A 51 15.50 -4.75 6.33
CA GLU A 51 16.86 -5.27 6.20
C GLU A 51 17.92 -4.17 6.13
N GLN A 52 17.64 -3.08 5.42
CA GLN A 52 18.58 -1.95 5.33
C GLN A 52 18.76 -1.22 6.66
N ILE A 53 17.71 -1.14 7.48
CA ILE A 53 17.75 -0.46 8.77
C ILE A 53 18.34 -1.37 9.86
N GLY A 54 18.06 -2.68 9.79
CA GLY A 54 18.42 -3.65 10.82
C GLY A 54 17.38 -3.78 11.94
N GLU A 55 17.20 -5.02 12.41
CA GLU A 55 16.13 -5.35 13.38
C GLU A 55 16.32 -4.70 14.76
N ASN A 56 17.55 -4.35 15.14
CA ASN A 56 17.86 -3.83 16.46
C ASN A 56 17.75 -2.30 16.60
N GLU A 57 17.47 -1.59 15.50
CA GLU A 57 17.42 -0.13 15.47
C GLU A 57 15.97 0.41 15.50
N GLY A 58 15.31 0.26 16.64
CA GLY A 58 13.90 0.66 16.79
C GLY A 58 13.59 2.13 16.43
N LYS A 59 14.52 3.06 16.67
CA LYS A 59 14.34 4.48 16.31
C LYS A 59 14.42 4.70 14.80
N SER A 60 15.43 4.11 14.15
CA SER A 60 15.60 4.15 12.70
C SER A 60 14.46 3.44 12.00
N MET A 61 13.96 2.33 12.57
CA MET A 61 12.80 1.61 12.06
C MET A 61 11.53 2.46 12.07
N ALA A 62 11.28 3.22 13.15
CA ALA A 62 10.15 4.14 13.23
C ALA A 62 10.24 5.28 12.21
N ALA A 63 11.44 5.85 12.03
CA ALA A 63 11.68 6.87 10.99
C ALA A 63 11.46 6.29 9.58
N GLY A 64 12.00 5.11 9.29
CA GLY A 64 11.82 4.43 8.02
C GLY A 64 10.35 4.10 7.73
N ALA A 65 9.57 3.70 8.74
CA ALA A 65 8.14 3.48 8.60
C ALA A 65 7.38 4.79 8.27
N ALA A 66 7.71 5.90 8.94
CA ALA A 66 7.12 7.21 8.64
C ALA A 66 7.43 7.64 7.18
N MET A 67 8.68 7.49 6.74
CA MET A 67 9.07 7.80 5.36
C MET A 67 8.37 6.92 4.32
N ALA A 68 8.15 5.63 4.62
CA ALA A 68 7.39 4.74 3.74
C ALA A 68 5.94 5.20 3.58
N VAL A 69 5.28 5.62 4.66
CA VAL A 69 3.91 6.17 4.62
C VAL A 69 3.87 7.48 3.82
N VAL A 70 4.83 8.38 4.03
CA VAL A 70 4.94 9.63 3.23
C VAL A 70 5.12 9.32 1.75
N GLY A 71 6.01 8.37 1.42
CA GLY A 71 6.25 7.94 0.04
C GLY A 71 4.99 7.35 -0.60
N TRP A 72 4.30 6.47 0.11
CA TRP A 72 3.06 5.83 -0.36
C TRP A 72 1.96 6.87 -0.65
N TRP A 73 1.69 7.77 0.30
CA TRP A 73 0.68 8.82 0.11
C TRP A 73 1.05 9.79 -0.99
N SER A 74 2.32 10.19 -1.08
CA SER A 74 2.80 11.08 -2.14
C SER A 74 2.69 10.42 -3.51
N GLY A 75 3.12 9.17 -3.66
CA GLY A 75 3.00 8.42 -4.90
C GLY A 75 1.55 8.25 -5.34
N TYR A 76 0.66 7.87 -4.42
CA TYR A 76 -0.78 7.72 -4.69
C TYR A 76 -1.42 9.04 -5.16
N LYS A 77 -1.10 10.16 -4.49
CA LYS A 77 -1.68 11.46 -4.85
C LYS A 77 -1.09 12.02 -6.14
N LEU A 78 0.23 12.01 -6.29
CA LEU A 78 0.90 12.49 -7.49
C LEU A 78 0.54 11.67 -8.72
N GLY A 79 0.53 10.34 -8.60
CA GLY A 79 0.09 9.47 -9.70
C GLY A 79 -1.35 9.74 -10.13
N GLY A 80 -2.26 9.94 -9.16
CA GLY A 80 -3.65 10.32 -9.43
C GLY A 80 -3.78 11.69 -10.12
N VAL A 81 -3.02 12.70 -9.66
CA VAL A 81 -3.02 14.04 -10.27
C VAL A 81 -2.47 13.98 -11.70
N ILE A 82 -1.32 13.31 -11.91
CA ILE A 82 -0.71 13.17 -13.24
C ILE A 82 -1.69 12.49 -14.20
N SER A 83 -2.34 11.40 -13.76
CA SER A 83 -3.28 10.66 -14.60
C SER A 83 -4.49 11.50 -14.99
N LEU A 84 -5.11 12.21 -14.05
CA LEU A 84 -6.30 13.03 -14.31
C LEU A 84 -5.99 14.25 -15.19
N ILE A 85 -4.91 14.98 -14.88
CA ILE A 85 -4.49 16.15 -15.68
C ILE A 85 -4.12 15.72 -17.10
N SER A 86 -3.39 14.61 -17.26
CA SER A 86 -3.04 14.09 -18.59
C SER A 86 -4.28 13.70 -19.37
N ALA A 87 -5.24 13.00 -18.75
CA ALA A 87 -6.47 12.60 -19.39
C ALA A 87 -7.32 13.83 -19.81
N GLU A 88 -7.48 14.82 -18.92
CA GLU A 88 -8.22 16.06 -19.21
C GLU A 88 -7.54 16.87 -20.33
N PHE A 89 -6.22 17.03 -20.28
CA PHE A 89 -5.45 17.76 -21.28
C PHE A 89 -5.60 17.12 -22.67
N LEU A 90 -5.54 15.78 -22.75
CA LEU A 90 -5.70 15.05 -24.01
C LEU A 90 -7.16 15.10 -24.50
N GLN A 91 -8.12 15.00 -23.61
CA GLN A 91 -9.55 15.10 -23.92
C GLN A 91 -9.92 16.49 -24.47
N ASN A 92 -9.39 17.57 -23.88
CA ASN A 92 -9.62 18.95 -24.34
C ASN A 92 -8.99 19.23 -25.73
N ARG A 93 -8.10 18.37 -26.19
CA ARG A 93 -7.54 18.38 -27.55
C ARG A 93 -8.29 17.46 -28.52
N GLU A 94 -9.48 16.99 -28.13
CA GLU A 94 -10.33 16.12 -28.94
C GLU A 94 -9.65 14.79 -29.35
N ILE A 95 -8.71 14.31 -28.53
CA ILE A 95 -8.02 13.04 -28.78
C ILE A 95 -8.93 11.90 -28.30
N GLU A 96 -9.47 11.11 -29.21
CA GLU A 96 -10.39 10.01 -28.86
C GLU A 96 -9.77 8.97 -27.91
N ASN A 97 -8.49 8.70 -28.04
CA ASN A 97 -7.75 7.69 -27.26
C ASN A 97 -7.05 8.28 -26.02
N TYR A 98 -7.64 9.29 -25.36
CA TYR A 98 -6.99 10.01 -24.26
C TYR A 98 -6.65 9.11 -23.06
N TRP A 99 -7.48 8.12 -22.72
CA TRP A 99 -7.15 7.17 -21.64
C TRP A 99 -5.99 6.25 -22.00
N GLN A 100 -5.94 5.74 -23.23
CA GLN A 100 -4.86 4.88 -23.69
C GLN A 100 -3.51 5.61 -23.63
N LEU A 101 -3.48 6.86 -24.08
CA LEU A 101 -2.29 7.71 -23.99
C LEU A 101 -1.93 8.04 -22.55
N THR A 102 -2.90 8.26 -21.68
CA THR A 102 -2.66 8.46 -20.25
C THR A 102 -1.96 7.26 -19.63
N PHE A 103 -2.37 6.04 -19.94
CA PHE A 103 -1.70 4.83 -19.45
C PHE A 103 -0.26 4.70 -19.97
N LEU A 104 0.01 5.11 -21.21
CA LEU A 104 1.38 5.18 -21.74
C LEU A 104 2.24 6.19 -20.97
N ILE A 105 1.70 7.37 -20.65
CA ILE A 105 2.39 8.39 -19.85
C ILE A 105 2.74 7.82 -18.46
N LEU A 106 1.81 7.12 -17.82
CA LEU A 106 2.08 6.44 -16.54
C LEU A 106 3.13 5.33 -16.69
N GLY A 107 3.13 4.59 -17.80
CA GLY A 107 4.15 3.60 -18.12
C GLY A 107 5.55 4.22 -18.23
N ILE A 108 5.68 5.36 -18.91
CA ILE A 108 6.94 6.11 -19.00
C ILE A 108 7.40 6.55 -17.60
N LEU A 109 6.49 7.04 -16.77
CA LEU A 109 6.81 7.42 -15.39
C LEU A 109 7.37 6.23 -14.58
N ILE A 110 6.78 5.04 -14.73
CA ILE A 110 7.27 3.82 -14.08
C ILE A 110 8.68 3.46 -14.58
N ILE A 111 8.98 3.60 -15.87
CA ILE A 111 10.34 3.39 -16.39
C ILE A 111 11.32 4.33 -15.71
N PHE A 112 10.99 5.61 -15.59
CA PHE A 112 11.83 6.58 -14.90
C PHE A 112 12.08 6.20 -13.43
N MET A 113 11.04 5.76 -12.71
CA MET A 113 11.17 5.30 -11.33
C MET A 113 12.04 4.05 -11.21
N ASN A 114 11.96 3.12 -12.18
CA ASN A 114 12.82 1.94 -12.22
C ASN A 114 14.30 2.26 -12.44
N ILE A 115 14.62 3.30 -13.21
CA ILE A 115 16.00 3.78 -13.34
C ILE A 115 16.53 4.19 -11.97
N GLY A 116 15.71 4.88 -11.15
CA GLY A 116 16.07 5.24 -9.77
C GLY A 116 16.34 4.01 -8.88
N LEU A 117 15.57 2.92 -9.05
CA LEU A 117 15.78 1.68 -8.31
C LEU A 117 17.13 1.01 -8.61
N MET A 118 17.70 1.19 -9.81
CA MET A 118 18.99 0.60 -10.17
C MET A 118 20.17 1.19 -9.36
N PHE A 119 19.98 2.35 -8.73
CA PHE A 119 20.99 2.98 -7.87
C PHE A 119 20.92 2.52 -6.41
N ILE A 120 19.94 1.69 -6.05
CA ILE A 120 19.78 1.16 -4.69
C ILE A 120 20.56 -0.14 -4.57
N ASN A 121 21.56 -0.17 -3.67
CA ASN A 121 22.33 -1.38 -3.39
C ASN A 121 21.50 -2.34 -2.50
N GLU A 122 21.41 -3.59 -2.89
CA GLU A 122 20.86 -4.66 -2.02
C GLU A 122 21.90 -5.05 -0.97
N THR A 123 21.52 -4.91 0.29
CA THR A 123 22.30 -5.43 1.43
C THR A 123 21.75 -6.81 1.84
N GLY A 124 22.63 -7.78 2.15
CA GLY A 124 22.22 -9.08 2.70
C GLY A 124 21.71 -10.13 1.71
N GLY A 125 21.77 -9.89 0.40
CA GLY A 125 21.25 -10.83 -0.61
C GLY A 125 21.85 -12.24 -0.55
N ASN A 126 23.13 -12.38 -0.21
CA ASN A 126 23.80 -13.69 -0.12
C ASN A 126 23.35 -14.52 1.08
N GLU A 127 23.14 -13.90 2.24
CA GLU A 127 22.65 -14.61 3.43
C GLU A 127 21.20 -15.08 3.26
N ARG A 128 20.36 -14.25 2.63
CA ARG A 128 18.98 -14.62 2.29
C ARG A 128 18.92 -15.82 1.36
N GLN A 129 19.70 -15.80 0.29
CA GLN A 129 19.75 -16.91 -0.66
C GLN A 129 20.21 -18.21 0.01
N THR A 130 21.15 -18.14 0.95
CA THR A 130 21.61 -19.29 1.69
C THR A 130 20.53 -19.84 2.61
N LYS A 131 19.89 -18.97 3.41
CA LYS A 131 18.78 -19.37 4.29
C LYS A 131 17.58 -19.89 3.52
N GLN A 132 17.26 -19.31 2.37
CA GLN A 132 16.18 -19.78 1.53
C GLN A 132 16.49 -21.13 0.89
N LYS A 133 17.71 -21.34 0.41
CA LYS A 133 18.16 -22.64 -0.11
C LYS A 133 18.16 -23.74 0.96
N GLU A 134 18.50 -23.41 2.19
CA GLU A 134 18.41 -24.34 3.33
C GLU A 134 16.95 -24.69 3.65
N ASN A 135 16.07 -23.71 3.72
CA ASN A 135 14.64 -23.93 3.93
C ASN A 135 14.01 -24.73 2.78
N ASP A 136 14.32 -24.39 1.53
CA ASP A 136 13.81 -25.10 0.36
C ASP A 136 14.31 -26.57 0.32
N LYS A 137 15.54 -26.82 0.77
CA LYS A 137 16.06 -28.18 0.94
C LYS A 137 15.31 -28.95 2.03
N LEU A 138 15.12 -28.34 3.20
CA LEU A 138 14.39 -28.99 4.31
C LEU A 138 12.94 -29.34 3.90
N ILE A 139 12.31 -28.49 3.12
CA ILE A 139 10.94 -28.70 2.62
C ILE A 139 10.94 -29.77 1.51
N SER A 140 11.92 -29.76 0.59
CA SER A 140 12.00 -30.72 -0.50
C SER A 140 12.32 -32.15 -0.01
N ASP A 141 13.16 -32.29 1.02
CA ASP A 141 13.51 -33.55 1.63
C ASP A 141 12.34 -34.21 2.40
N GLN A 142 11.42 -33.39 2.91
CA GLN A 142 10.21 -33.88 3.58
C GLN A 142 9.09 -34.36 2.64
N LEU A 143 9.09 -33.95 1.39
CA LEU A 143 7.96 -34.15 0.48
C LEU A 143 8.20 -35.06 -0.73
N GLY A 144 9.41 -35.54 -0.96
CA GLY A 144 9.75 -36.66 -1.84
C GLY A 144 9.18 -36.66 -3.28
N ASN A 145 8.41 -35.68 -3.68
CA ASN A 145 7.69 -35.67 -4.95
C ASN A 145 8.10 -34.49 -5.84
N LYS A 146 8.49 -34.78 -7.08
CA LYS A 146 9.11 -33.82 -8.02
C LYS A 146 8.14 -33.12 -8.98
N ASN A 147 6.81 -33.18 -8.74
CA ASN A 147 5.87 -32.53 -9.62
C ASN A 147 5.83 -31.01 -9.37
N PHE A 148 5.85 -30.21 -10.44
CA PHE A 148 5.77 -28.74 -10.38
C PHE A 148 4.61 -28.23 -9.51
N PHE A 149 3.46 -28.88 -9.58
CA PHE A 149 2.29 -28.50 -8.78
C PHE A 149 2.48 -28.75 -7.28
N SER A 150 3.12 -29.84 -6.89
CA SER A 150 3.46 -30.09 -5.48
C SER A 150 4.50 -29.11 -4.96
N GLN A 151 5.53 -28.78 -5.74
CA GLN A 151 6.51 -27.75 -5.37
C GLN A 151 5.86 -26.38 -5.19
N PHE A 152 4.91 -26.01 -6.04
CA PHE A 152 4.13 -24.76 -5.92
C PHE A 152 3.27 -24.73 -4.66
N LEU A 153 2.57 -25.81 -4.34
CA LEU A 153 1.80 -25.93 -3.10
C LEU A 153 2.68 -25.87 -1.85
N ILE A 154 3.84 -26.48 -1.89
CA ILE A 154 4.85 -26.46 -0.83
C ILE A 154 5.37 -25.05 -0.61
N TRP A 155 5.71 -24.36 -1.69
CA TRP A 155 6.18 -22.98 -1.64
C TRP A 155 5.11 -22.04 -1.06
N ILE A 156 3.85 -22.13 -1.51
CA ILE A 156 2.73 -21.38 -0.93
C ILE A 156 2.55 -21.74 0.55
N GLY A 157 2.49 -23.03 0.87
CA GLY A 157 2.34 -23.50 2.24
C GLY A 157 3.46 -22.99 3.14
N GLY A 158 4.71 -23.12 2.73
CA GLY A 158 5.86 -22.59 3.47
C GLY A 158 5.85 -21.06 3.61
N THR A 159 5.49 -20.36 2.55
CA THR A 159 5.46 -18.89 2.52
C THR A 159 4.33 -18.32 3.39
N ILE A 160 3.20 -19.00 3.49
CA ILE A 160 2.04 -18.54 4.28
C ILE A 160 2.05 -19.16 5.68
N SER A 161 2.20 -20.47 5.79
CA SER A 161 2.09 -21.17 7.07
C SER A 161 3.29 -20.93 7.98
N GLY A 162 4.48 -20.83 7.42
CA GLY A 162 5.72 -20.58 8.18
C GLY A 162 5.66 -19.34 9.05
N PRO A 163 5.42 -18.15 8.47
CA PRO A 163 5.27 -16.91 9.23
C PRO A 163 4.13 -16.95 10.26
N ILE A 164 2.97 -17.53 9.90
CA ILE A 164 1.83 -17.65 10.81
C ILE A 164 2.19 -18.53 12.01
N ILE A 165 2.73 -19.73 11.77
CA ILE A 165 3.13 -20.65 12.84
C ILE A 165 4.20 -20.01 13.74
N SER A 166 5.19 -19.34 13.14
CA SER A 166 6.25 -18.65 13.88
C SER A 166 5.71 -17.52 14.73
N PHE A 167 4.75 -16.74 14.22
CA PHE A 167 4.08 -15.68 14.96
C PHE A 167 3.34 -16.20 16.20
N PHE A 168 2.56 -17.29 16.04
CA PHE A 168 1.85 -17.91 17.15
C PHE A 168 2.78 -18.60 18.15
N LYS A 169 3.86 -19.25 17.66
CA LYS A 169 4.86 -19.87 18.55
C LYS A 169 5.64 -18.84 19.37
N LYS A 170 6.00 -17.71 18.74
CA LYS A 170 6.78 -16.65 19.42
C LYS A 170 5.98 -15.90 20.49
N ASN A 171 4.72 -15.61 20.22
CA ASN A 171 3.89 -14.77 21.10
C ASN A 171 2.95 -15.56 22.02
N GLY A 172 2.72 -16.85 21.74
CA GLY A 172 1.65 -17.62 22.37
C GLY A 172 0.27 -17.28 21.79
N PHE A 173 -0.68 -18.21 21.87
CA PHE A 173 -1.98 -18.11 21.18
C PHE A 173 -2.79 -16.88 21.66
N SER A 174 -2.89 -16.64 22.96
CA SER A 174 -3.70 -15.55 23.54
C SER A 174 -3.19 -14.17 23.13
N ILE A 175 -1.87 -13.94 23.23
CA ILE A 175 -1.26 -12.65 22.86
C ILE A 175 -1.34 -12.45 21.34
N ALA A 176 -1.09 -13.50 20.54
CA ALA A 176 -1.15 -13.45 19.10
C ALA A 176 -2.56 -13.04 18.61
N ILE A 177 -3.62 -13.64 19.16
CA ILE A 177 -5.01 -13.27 18.85
C ILE A 177 -5.30 -11.83 19.31
N GLY A 178 -4.81 -11.41 20.48
CA GLY A 178 -4.95 -10.03 20.95
C GLY A 178 -4.32 -9.03 19.99
N ILE A 179 -3.11 -9.28 19.50
CA ILE A 179 -2.41 -8.44 18.53
C ILE A 179 -3.20 -8.37 17.20
N LEU A 180 -3.62 -9.53 16.67
CA LEU A 180 -4.39 -9.58 15.42
C LEU A 180 -5.73 -8.87 15.56
N GLY A 181 -6.45 -9.08 16.67
CA GLY A 181 -7.70 -8.41 16.96
C GLY A 181 -7.54 -6.88 17.06
N PHE A 182 -6.49 -6.41 17.72
CA PHE A 182 -6.18 -4.99 17.79
C PHE A 182 -5.91 -4.40 16.39
N VAL A 183 -5.04 -5.03 15.61
CA VAL A 183 -4.72 -4.57 14.24
C VAL A 183 -5.96 -4.56 13.36
N PHE A 184 -6.79 -5.60 13.45
CA PHE A 184 -8.03 -5.69 12.68
C PHE A 184 -9.00 -4.56 13.04
N LEU A 185 -9.29 -4.36 14.32
CA LEU A 185 -10.22 -3.31 14.78
C LEU A 185 -9.71 -1.91 14.43
N PHE A 186 -8.39 -1.67 14.58
CA PHE A 186 -7.78 -0.41 14.18
C PHE A 186 -7.96 -0.13 12.68
N LYS A 187 -7.68 -1.14 11.85
CA LYS A 187 -7.82 -1.02 10.38
C LYS A 187 -9.26 -0.90 9.91
N VAL A 188 -10.19 -1.57 10.54
CA VAL A 188 -11.63 -1.43 10.25
C VAL A 188 -12.07 0.00 10.47
N GLY A 189 -11.73 0.62 11.61
CA GLY A 189 -12.07 2.01 11.91
C GLY A 189 -11.51 2.99 10.86
N GLU A 190 -10.23 2.84 10.49
CA GLU A 190 -9.58 3.66 9.46
C GLU A 190 -10.24 3.50 8.08
N ALA A 191 -10.51 2.26 7.67
CA ALA A 191 -11.09 1.95 6.36
C ALA A 191 -12.52 2.48 6.22
N PHE A 192 -13.34 2.34 7.26
CA PHE A 192 -14.70 2.87 7.27
C PHE A 192 -14.71 4.38 7.14
N LEU A 193 -13.94 5.09 7.96
CA LEU A 193 -13.88 6.53 7.91
C LEU A 193 -13.41 7.03 6.54
N GLY A 194 -12.38 6.42 5.97
CA GLY A 194 -11.82 6.79 4.67
C GLY A 194 -12.80 6.66 3.51
N ARG A 195 -13.74 5.71 3.59
CA ARG A 195 -14.76 5.50 2.55
C ARG A 195 -16.02 6.31 2.79
N MET A 196 -16.50 6.33 4.04
CA MET A 196 -17.73 7.01 4.41
C MET A 196 -17.60 8.54 4.38
N SER A 197 -16.43 9.11 4.64
CA SER A 197 -16.21 10.55 4.57
C SER A 197 -16.54 11.14 3.21
N ILE A 198 -16.22 10.45 2.11
CA ILE A 198 -16.51 10.94 0.75
C ILE A 198 -18.02 10.94 0.48
N ILE A 199 -18.73 9.92 0.94
CA ILE A 199 -20.19 9.83 0.80
C ILE A 199 -20.83 10.96 1.62
N PHE A 200 -20.41 11.11 2.87
CA PHE A 200 -20.86 12.16 3.76
C PHE A 200 -20.67 13.56 3.16
N TYR A 201 -19.49 13.88 2.64
CA TYR A 201 -19.27 15.19 2.00
C TYR A 201 -20.21 15.46 0.82
N LYS A 202 -20.54 14.43 0.04
CA LYS A 202 -21.51 14.57 -1.06
C LYS A 202 -22.92 14.78 -0.56
N GLU A 203 -23.34 14.08 0.49
CA GLU A 203 -24.69 14.21 1.07
C GLU A 203 -24.93 15.58 1.68
N ILE A 204 -23.94 16.19 2.31
CA ILE A 204 -24.04 17.54 2.87
C ILE A 204 -23.81 18.65 1.83
N GLY A 205 -23.69 18.31 0.53
CA GLY A 205 -23.69 19.27 -0.56
C GLY A 205 -22.33 19.87 -0.93
N PHE A 206 -21.20 19.30 -0.47
CA PHE A 206 -19.88 19.75 -0.92
C PHE A 206 -19.71 19.49 -2.42
N SER A 207 -19.23 20.51 -3.13
CA SER A 207 -18.90 20.40 -4.54
C SER A 207 -17.70 19.46 -4.77
N LYS A 208 -17.55 18.95 -6.00
CA LYS A 208 -16.37 18.17 -6.37
C LYS A 208 -15.07 18.94 -6.17
N SER A 209 -15.10 20.25 -6.44
CA SER A 209 -13.96 21.16 -6.25
C SER A 209 -13.60 21.30 -4.77
N ASP A 210 -14.59 21.44 -3.88
CA ASP A 210 -14.34 21.53 -2.44
C ASP A 210 -13.71 20.25 -1.91
N ILE A 211 -14.23 19.09 -2.32
CA ILE A 211 -13.65 17.79 -1.94
C ILE A 211 -12.20 17.66 -2.46
N ALA A 212 -11.92 18.13 -3.68
CA ALA A 212 -10.58 18.09 -4.25
C ALA A 212 -9.60 18.99 -3.47
N ILE A 213 -10.00 20.22 -3.13
CA ILE A 213 -9.15 21.17 -2.43
C ILE A 213 -8.96 20.75 -0.97
N TYR A 214 -10.06 20.58 -0.22
CA TYR A 214 -9.97 20.36 1.22
C TYR A 214 -9.60 18.92 1.59
N SER A 215 -10.26 17.93 1.00
CA SER A 215 -10.01 16.52 1.35
C SER A 215 -8.77 15.94 0.67
N LYS A 216 -8.51 16.29 -0.59
CA LYS A 216 -7.37 15.70 -1.33
C LYS A 216 -6.09 16.48 -1.12
N THR A 217 -6.09 17.80 -1.35
CA THR A 217 -4.86 18.60 -1.30
C THR A 217 -4.47 18.93 0.13
N LEU A 218 -5.36 19.57 0.90
CA LEU A 218 -5.09 19.90 2.31
C LEU A 218 -4.91 18.60 3.13
N GLY A 219 -5.77 17.60 2.89
CA GLY A 219 -5.64 16.29 3.52
C GLY A 219 -4.31 15.59 3.23
N TRP A 220 -3.70 15.77 2.06
CA TRP A 220 -2.36 15.25 1.78
C TRP A 220 -1.30 15.96 2.61
N ILE A 221 -1.29 17.28 2.62
CA ILE A 221 -0.32 18.06 3.39
C ILE A 221 -0.40 17.70 4.87
N THR A 222 -1.59 17.66 5.44
CA THR A 222 -1.79 17.26 6.85
C THR A 222 -1.33 15.84 7.10
N THR A 223 -1.63 14.89 6.22
CA THR A 223 -1.16 13.51 6.35
C THR A 223 0.36 13.43 6.39
N VAL A 224 1.07 14.11 5.49
CA VAL A 224 2.53 14.13 5.46
C VAL A 224 3.10 14.72 6.76
N VAL A 225 2.62 15.91 7.15
CA VAL A 225 3.07 16.59 8.37
C VAL A 225 2.84 15.74 9.62
N PHE A 226 1.61 15.23 9.81
CA PHE A 226 1.29 14.45 11.00
C PHE A 226 1.92 13.06 10.99
N THR A 227 2.21 12.47 9.83
CA THR A 227 3.00 11.23 9.77
C THR A 227 4.42 11.45 10.25
N LEU A 228 5.08 12.54 9.84
CA LEU A 228 6.43 12.88 10.31
C LEU A 228 6.43 13.19 11.81
N LEU A 229 5.47 13.97 12.30
CA LEU A 229 5.32 14.25 13.73
C LEU A 229 5.02 12.99 14.53
N GLY A 230 4.18 12.10 14.01
CA GLY A 230 3.89 10.78 14.59
C GLY A 230 5.13 9.91 14.67
N GLY A 231 5.93 9.84 13.60
CA GLY A 231 7.21 9.14 13.62
C GLY A 231 8.18 9.68 14.67
N LEU A 232 8.30 11.01 14.78
CA LEU A 232 9.10 11.66 15.82
C LEU A 232 8.58 11.35 17.24
N PHE A 233 7.27 11.31 17.41
CA PHE A 233 6.64 10.95 18.68
C PHE A 233 6.90 9.49 19.06
N VAL A 234 6.85 8.56 18.10
CA VAL A 234 7.22 7.14 18.30
C VAL A 234 8.67 7.01 18.77
N ILE A 235 9.60 7.75 18.15
CA ILE A 235 11.02 7.74 18.51
C ILE A 235 11.24 8.20 19.96
N ARG A 236 10.47 9.19 20.43
CA ARG A 236 10.61 9.76 21.77
C ARG A 236 9.86 8.98 22.85
N SER A 237 8.66 8.53 22.56
CA SER A 237 7.72 7.98 23.55
C SER A 237 7.58 6.46 23.52
N GLY A 238 8.12 5.83 22.46
CA GLY A 238 7.97 4.40 22.20
C GLY A 238 6.67 4.04 21.46
N VAL A 239 6.70 2.87 20.82
CA VAL A 239 5.63 2.42 19.89
C VAL A 239 4.28 2.27 20.59
N LEU A 240 4.23 1.61 21.77
CA LEU A 240 2.97 1.34 22.46
C LEU A 240 2.22 2.60 22.88
N LYS A 241 2.95 3.58 23.46
CA LYS A 241 2.34 4.86 23.86
C LYS A 241 1.85 5.63 22.64
N ALA A 242 2.63 5.65 21.57
CA ALA A 242 2.25 6.33 20.33
C ALA A 242 1.00 5.70 19.70
N MET A 243 0.92 4.36 19.67
CA MET A 243 -0.27 3.65 19.15
C MET A 243 -1.52 3.94 19.98
N PHE A 244 -1.39 3.95 21.31
CA PHE A 244 -2.50 4.26 22.20
C PHE A 244 -3.03 5.70 21.99
N MET A 245 -2.12 6.68 21.95
CA MET A 245 -2.48 8.08 21.66
C MET A 245 -3.10 8.25 20.29
N ALA A 246 -2.53 7.62 19.26
CA ALA A 246 -3.09 7.64 17.90
C ALA A 246 -4.51 7.06 17.86
N GLY A 247 -4.75 5.96 18.59
CA GLY A 247 -6.07 5.35 18.69
C GLY A 247 -7.10 6.28 19.34
N ILE A 248 -6.74 6.98 20.43
CA ILE A 248 -7.61 7.98 21.08
C ILE A 248 -7.91 9.14 20.13
N ILE A 249 -6.89 9.70 19.46
CA ILE A 249 -7.08 10.81 18.52
C ILE A 249 -7.99 10.38 17.37
N MET A 250 -7.78 9.17 16.82
CA MET A 250 -8.62 8.63 15.75
C MET A 250 -10.08 8.46 16.21
N ALA A 251 -10.30 7.90 17.41
CA ALA A 251 -11.65 7.77 17.96
C ALA A 251 -12.32 9.13 18.17
N SER A 252 -11.58 10.13 18.67
CA SER A 252 -12.07 11.48 18.86
C SER A 252 -12.46 12.16 17.56
N THR A 253 -11.66 12.01 16.49
CA THR A 253 -11.98 12.56 15.17
C THR A 253 -13.23 11.90 14.57
N ASN A 254 -13.44 10.60 14.81
CA ASN A 254 -14.66 9.92 14.37
C ASN A 254 -15.92 10.49 15.04
N ILE A 255 -15.83 10.83 16.33
CA ILE A 255 -16.92 11.51 17.07
C ILE A 255 -17.22 12.90 16.49
N LEU A 256 -16.19 13.63 16.06
CA LEU A 256 -16.38 14.94 15.44
C LEU A 256 -17.22 14.86 14.14
N PHE A 257 -17.10 13.81 13.35
CA PHE A 257 -18.01 13.60 12.20
C PHE A 257 -19.47 13.44 12.63
N SER A 258 -19.74 12.74 13.73
CA SER A 258 -21.10 12.62 14.27
C SER A 258 -21.65 13.96 14.76
N VAL A 259 -20.83 14.76 15.43
CA VAL A 259 -21.21 16.10 15.88
C VAL A 259 -21.50 17.02 14.68
N LEU A 260 -20.67 16.94 13.63
CA LEU A 260 -20.89 17.70 12.40
C LEU A 260 -22.20 17.30 11.72
N ALA A 261 -22.48 15.99 11.61
CA ALA A 261 -23.73 15.49 11.06
C ALA A 261 -24.95 16.01 11.83
N LEU A 262 -24.90 15.99 13.15
CA LEU A 262 -25.98 16.51 13.99
C LEU A 262 -26.17 18.03 13.84
N SER A 263 -25.08 18.79 13.68
CA SER A 263 -25.15 20.22 13.51
C SER A 263 -25.77 20.64 12.17
N LEU A 264 -25.62 19.81 11.13
CA LEU A 264 -26.13 20.07 9.78
C LEU A 264 -27.60 19.65 9.60
N ILE A 265 -28.14 18.80 10.47
CA ILE A 265 -29.58 18.46 10.47
C ILE A 265 -30.44 19.62 10.90
N HIS A 266 -29.88 20.63 11.56
CA HIS A 266 -30.59 21.81 12.05
C HIS A 266 -30.48 23.06 11.13
N ILE A 267 -29.82 22.90 9.98
CA ILE A 267 -29.75 23.92 8.91
C ILE A 267 -30.58 23.48 7.71
#